data_9150f425ac8e372eddfa8c113110edc4
#
_entry.id   9150f425ac8e372eddfa8c113110edc4
#
_cell.length_a   1.000
_cell.length_b   1.000
_cell.length_c   1.000
_cell.angle_alpha   90.00
_cell.angle_beta   90.00
_cell.angle_gamma   90.00
#
_symmetry.space_group_name_H-M   'P 1'
#
loop_
_entity.id
_entity.type
_entity.pdbx_description
1 polymer ?
#
loop_
_entity_poly.entity_id
_entity_poly.type
_entity_poly.pdbx_seq_one_letter_code
_entity_poly.pdbx_strand_id
1 'polypeptide(L)'
;MTRFTSCLSCAVLCLLCYVSSLAGQNRPQIYAIKNARIVTVAGPTIPSGNILIQDGKITQVGANIPIPSNAKVIDAKGLTAYPGMIDPHTAMGLQEISSVQATQDASELGDLNPELRASAAINPQSEHVDITRANGITTVGSLPRGGLIAGQGAVIDLDGWVLKDMLIKDQALMVINYPRDVSLTANATEVQRREAEDARKKRIDLLHQTLKDAQAFARVSARAADADTNPRLRALVPVVNGQEPALFNVETSNEIKGALDLIDEFKLKGVLSGCAEAWKVVNLLKGKNVPVILGATLESPGDDSYPYDANYTTAAALVKAGVKIAFTSDSTSSARDLPWHAGMSVAYGLPKEEAIKAVTINAAQILGVEAQTGSIAEGKIANIMLTDGDPLEHATKVKQLFVGGKLVELKSKHTDLYEKFIKRQ
;
A
#
# COMPACT_ATOMS: atom_id res chain seq x y z
N MET A 1 17.29 -42.26 55.29
CA MET A 1 17.86 -41.12 54.54
C MET A 1 18.04 -41.37 53.04
N THR A 2 17.86 -42.55 52.51
CA THR A 2 18.15 -42.94 51.11
C THR A 2 16.96 -42.75 50.09
N ARG A 3 15.75 -42.47 50.54
CA ARG A 3 14.60 -42.27 49.63
C ARG A 3 14.35 -40.81 49.21
N PHE A 4 14.91 -39.84 49.90
CA PHE A 4 14.75 -38.39 49.54
C PHE A 4 15.72 -37.93 48.46
N THR A 5 16.89 -38.55 48.34
CA THR A 5 17.90 -38.19 47.33
C THR A 5 17.52 -38.66 45.92
N SER A 6 16.75 -39.76 45.79
CA SER A 6 16.32 -40.31 44.52
C SER A 6 15.24 -39.45 43.81
N CYS A 7 14.33 -38.83 44.59
CA CYS A 7 13.29 -37.93 44.05
C CYS A 7 13.86 -36.60 43.55
N LEU A 8 14.88 -36.06 44.22
CA LEU A 8 15.50 -34.80 43.83
C LEU A 8 16.27 -34.92 42.50
N SER A 9 16.94 -36.04 42.29
CA SER A 9 17.66 -36.33 41.04
C SER A 9 16.72 -36.50 39.83
N CYS A 10 15.55 -37.16 40.01
CA CYS A 10 14.55 -37.26 38.95
C CYS A 10 13.91 -35.89 38.60
N ALA A 11 13.64 -35.03 39.59
CA ALA A 11 13.07 -33.71 39.38
C ALA A 11 14.04 -32.79 38.62
N VAL A 12 15.34 -32.83 38.92
CA VAL A 12 16.38 -32.08 38.23
C VAL A 12 16.57 -32.57 36.79
N LEU A 13 16.51 -33.89 36.55
CA LEU A 13 16.60 -34.47 35.21
C LEU A 13 15.39 -34.11 34.35
N CYS A 14 14.18 -34.10 34.92
CA CYS A 14 12.98 -33.65 34.22
C CYS A 14 13.01 -32.15 33.91
N LEU A 15 13.54 -31.32 34.81
CA LEU A 15 13.69 -29.87 34.54
C LEU A 15 14.72 -29.59 33.43
N LEU A 16 15.82 -30.34 33.39
CA LEU A 16 16.84 -30.25 32.33
C LEU A 16 16.30 -30.73 30.98
N CYS A 17 15.43 -31.75 30.93
CA CYS A 17 14.74 -32.18 29.71
C CYS A 17 13.71 -31.14 29.23
N TYR A 18 13.01 -30.44 30.14
CA TYR A 18 12.04 -29.41 29.80
C TYR A 18 12.72 -28.15 29.23
N VAL A 19 13.86 -27.75 29.80
CA VAL A 19 14.64 -26.60 29.31
C VAL A 19 15.27 -26.90 27.95
N SER A 20 15.68 -28.13 27.67
CA SER A 20 16.21 -28.55 26.38
C SER A 20 15.11 -28.58 25.28
N SER A 21 13.85 -28.84 25.64
CA SER A 21 12.71 -28.81 24.68
C SER A 21 12.29 -27.39 24.29
N LEU A 22 12.49 -26.40 25.17
CA LEU A 22 12.22 -24.99 24.90
C LEU A 22 13.31 -24.32 24.04
N ALA A 23 14.54 -24.81 24.08
CA ALA A 23 15.65 -24.32 23.27
C ALA A 23 15.61 -24.79 21.81
N GLY A 24 14.68 -25.69 21.44
CA GLY A 24 14.54 -26.25 20.08
C GLY A 24 13.63 -25.47 19.15
N GLN A 25 12.91 -24.46 19.61
CA GLN A 25 11.77 -23.88 18.86
C GLN A 25 12.04 -22.60 18.08
N ASN A 26 13.25 -22.03 18.08
CA ASN A 26 13.50 -20.81 17.28
C ASN A 26 14.90 -20.79 16.63
N ARG A 27 15.20 -21.78 15.80
CA ARG A 27 16.29 -21.53 14.83
C ARG A 27 15.74 -20.61 13.76
N PRO A 28 16.36 -19.45 13.51
CA PRO A 28 15.92 -18.54 12.46
C PRO A 28 15.86 -19.31 11.14
N GLN A 29 14.70 -19.27 10.49
CA GLN A 29 14.54 -19.97 9.22
C GLN A 29 15.28 -19.19 8.14
N ILE A 30 16.33 -19.81 7.59
CA ILE A 30 17.11 -19.25 6.49
C ILE A 30 16.59 -19.84 5.18
N TYR A 31 16.24 -18.97 4.25
CA TYR A 31 15.92 -19.35 2.87
C TYR A 31 17.01 -18.88 1.92
N ALA A 32 17.28 -19.67 0.90
CA ALA A 32 18.13 -19.29 -0.22
C ALA A 32 17.38 -19.52 -1.53
N ILE A 33 17.04 -18.44 -2.23
CA ILE A 33 16.53 -18.50 -3.61
C ILE A 33 17.75 -18.56 -4.52
N LYS A 34 17.83 -19.60 -5.35
CA LYS A 34 19.01 -19.90 -6.18
C LYS A 34 18.65 -19.86 -7.66
N ASN A 35 19.61 -19.41 -8.48
CA ASN A 35 19.51 -19.43 -9.95
C ASN A 35 18.39 -18.58 -10.56
N ALA A 36 17.84 -17.61 -9.82
CA ALA A 36 16.81 -16.71 -10.33
C ALA A 36 17.39 -15.62 -11.23
N ARG A 37 16.66 -15.19 -12.25
CA ARG A 37 16.82 -13.84 -12.78
C ARG A 37 16.26 -12.86 -11.74
N ILE A 38 17.02 -11.84 -11.34
CA ILE A 38 16.61 -10.96 -10.24
C ILE A 38 16.43 -9.52 -10.78
N VAL A 39 15.20 -9.03 -10.76
CA VAL A 39 14.87 -7.63 -11.05
C VAL A 39 14.86 -6.87 -9.73
N THR A 40 15.94 -6.17 -9.45
CA THR A 40 16.13 -5.50 -8.16
C THR A 40 15.26 -4.25 -7.99
N VAL A 41 14.87 -3.63 -9.08
CA VAL A 41 14.14 -2.35 -9.23
C VAL A 41 14.94 -1.13 -8.77
N ALA A 42 15.74 -1.24 -7.70
CA ALA A 42 16.60 -0.15 -7.21
C ALA A 42 18.02 -0.17 -7.79
N GLY A 43 18.34 -1.17 -8.61
CA GLY A 43 19.65 -1.35 -9.25
C GLY A 43 19.55 -2.17 -10.53
N PRO A 44 20.67 -2.63 -11.09
CA PRO A 44 20.66 -3.42 -12.31
C PRO A 44 20.01 -4.79 -12.11
N THR A 45 19.39 -5.32 -13.14
CA THR A 45 18.92 -6.70 -13.18
C THR A 45 20.11 -7.67 -13.16
N ILE A 46 20.04 -8.70 -12.30
CA ILE A 46 21.02 -9.78 -12.23
C ILE A 46 20.48 -10.94 -13.08
N PRO A 47 21.15 -11.30 -14.21
CA PRO A 47 20.61 -12.31 -15.14
C PRO A 47 20.44 -13.71 -14.52
N SER A 48 21.32 -14.10 -13.60
CA SER A 48 21.24 -15.32 -12.80
C SER A 48 21.95 -15.06 -11.48
N GLY A 49 21.24 -15.21 -10.37
CA GLY A 49 21.78 -14.92 -9.04
C GLY A 49 21.02 -15.63 -7.94
N ASN A 50 21.44 -15.31 -6.72
CA ASN A 50 20.89 -15.89 -5.50
C ASN A 50 20.44 -14.76 -4.56
N ILE A 51 19.46 -15.07 -3.73
CA ILE A 51 18.96 -14.18 -2.66
C ILE A 51 18.98 -14.99 -1.37
N LEU A 52 19.62 -14.46 -0.33
CA LEU A 52 19.62 -15.03 1.00
C LEU A 52 18.67 -14.25 1.90
N ILE A 53 17.75 -14.98 2.55
CA ILE A 53 16.73 -14.43 3.44
C ILE A 53 16.96 -15.00 4.83
N GLN A 54 17.08 -14.16 5.82
CA GLN A 54 17.20 -14.53 7.23
C GLN A 54 16.47 -13.53 8.11
N ASP A 55 15.77 -14.01 9.11
CA ASP A 55 15.02 -13.17 10.08
C ASP A 55 14.07 -12.16 9.41
N GLY A 56 13.39 -12.61 8.36
CA GLY A 56 12.44 -11.77 7.61
C GLY A 56 13.06 -10.80 6.62
N LYS A 57 14.39 -10.71 6.55
CA LYS A 57 15.10 -9.73 5.72
C LYS A 57 15.98 -10.38 4.66
N ILE A 58 16.20 -9.64 3.58
CA ILE A 58 17.21 -9.95 2.59
C ILE A 58 18.57 -9.62 3.19
N THR A 59 19.40 -10.63 3.41
CA THR A 59 20.76 -10.45 3.98
C THR A 59 21.82 -10.33 2.92
N GLN A 60 21.64 -11.01 1.77
CA GLN A 60 22.55 -10.91 0.62
C GLN A 60 21.75 -11.09 -0.68
N VAL A 61 22.21 -10.40 -1.72
CA VAL A 61 21.70 -10.56 -3.09
C VAL A 61 22.84 -10.38 -4.08
N GLY A 62 23.00 -11.29 -5.03
CA GLY A 62 24.09 -11.24 -6.01
C GLY A 62 24.22 -12.48 -6.87
N ALA A 63 25.09 -12.40 -7.89
CA ALA A 63 25.33 -13.53 -8.80
C ALA A 63 25.99 -14.72 -8.09
N ASN A 64 26.93 -14.46 -7.20
CA ASN A 64 27.77 -15.49 -6.57
C ASN A 64 27.82 -15.26 -5.04
N ILE A 65 26.70 -15.44 -4.35
CA ILE A 65 26.67 -15.39 -2.89
C ILE A 65 26.76 -16.81 -2.30
N PRO A 66 27.47 -16.99 -1.17
CA PRO A 66 27.55 -18.29 -0.49
C PRO A 66 26.18 -18.65 0.10
N ILE A 67 25.79 -19.91 -0.05
CA ILE A 67 24.57 -20.45 0.53
C ILE A 67 24.93 -21.25 1.77
N PRO A 68 24.44 -20.88 2.97
CA PRO A 68 24.67 -21.63 4.19
C PRO A 68 24.09 -23.06 4.08
N SER A 69 24.78 -24.06 4.62
CA SER A 69 24.35 -25.45 4.56
C SER A 69 23.02 -25.75 5.28
N ASN A 70 22.65 -24.89 6.23
CA ASN A 70 21.39 -24.96 6.97
C ASN A 70 20.25 -24.16 6.33
N ALA A 71 20.47 -23.53 5.15
CA ALA A 71 19.43 -22.80 4.44
C ALA A 71 18.46 -23.77 3.73
N LYS A 72 17.17 -23.45 3.77
CA LYS A 72 16.17 -24.08 2.91
C LYS A 72 16.31 -23.52 1.49
N VAL A 73 16.88 -24.31 0.60
CA VAL A 73 17.17 -23.89 -0.78
C VAL A 73 15.93 -24.04 -1.64
N ILE A 74 15.63 -22.99 -2.42
CA ILE A 74 14.60 -22.95 -3.43
C ILE A 74 15.29 -22.73 -4.77
N ASP A 75 15.27 -23.71 -5.66
CA ASP A 75 15.80 -23.57 -7.02
C ASP A 75 14.78 -22.83 -7.89
N ALA A 76 15.11 -21.62 -8.25
CA ALA A 76 14.30 -20.73 -9.08
C ALA A 76 14.81 -20.66 -10.54
N LYS A 77 15.46 -21.72 -11.02
CA LYS A 77 15.93 -21.80 -12.41
C LYS A 77 14.75 -21.63 -13.38
N GLY A 78 14.86 -20.68 -14.30
CA GLY A 78 13.79 -20.35 -15.25
C GLY A 78 12.72 -19.40 -14.69
N LEU A 79 12.82 -19.02 -13.42
CA LEU A 79 11.94 -18.03 -12.80
C LEU A 79 12.64 -16.67 -12.68
N THR A 80 11.82 -15.63 -12.60
CA THR A 80 12.29 -14.27 -12.29
C THR A 80 11.81 -13.86 -10.91
N ALA A 81 12.73 -13.35 -10.09
CA ALA A 81 12.45 -12.74 -8.80
C ALA A 81 12.19 -11.25 -8.99
N TYR A 82 11.05 -10.79 -8.53
CA TYR A 82 10.67 -9.37 -8.42
C TYR A 82 10.42 -9.02 -6.96
N PRO A 83 10.53 -7.74 -6.55
CA PRO A 83 9.94 -7.29 -5.30
C PRO A 83 8.44 -7.58 -5.30
N GLY A 84 7.87 -7.90 -4.16
CA GLY A 84 6.42 -7.95 -4.01
C GLY A 84 5.78 -6.61 -4.39
N MET A 85 4.64 -6.66 -5.06
CA MET A 85 3.92 -5.46 -5.46
C MET A 85 3.27 -4.77 -4.27
N ILE A 86 3.06 -3.47 -4.40
CA ILE A 86 2.49 -2.60 -3.37
C ILE A 86 1.31 -1.85 -3.95
N ASP A 87 0.12 -2.04 -3.39
CA ASP A 87 -1.05 -1.22 -3.69
C ASP A 87 -1.14 -0.09 -2.66
N PRO A 88 -0.85 1.17 -3.02
CA PRO A 88 -0.73 2.25 -2.06
C PRO A 88 -2.05 2.80 -1.52
N HIS A 89 -3.21 2.46 -2.12
CA HIS A 89 -4.49 3.01 -1.72
C HIS A 89 -5.61 1.97 -1.80
N THR A 90 -5.86 1.29 -0.71
CA THR A 90 -6.96 0.32 -0.54
C THR A 90 -7.70 0.58 0.77
N ALA A 91 -8.81 -0.14 1.00
CA ALA A 91 -9.44 -0.27 2.31
C ALA A 91 -9.26 -1.71 2.86
N MET A 92 -8.10 -2.33 2.59
CA MET A 92 -7.80 -3.70 2.98
C MET A 92 -7.90 -3.88 4.50
N GLY A 93 -8.70 -4.86 4.93
CA GLY A 93 -8.97 -5.12 6.34
C GLY A 93 -9.93 -4.13 7.01
N LEU A 94 -10.32 -3.04 6.34
CA LEU A 94 -11.32 -2.07 6.82
C LEU A 94 -12.69 -2.30 6.20
N GLN A 95 -12.77 -3.11 5.15
CA GLN A 95 -14.02 -3.40 4.44
C GLN A 95 -14.01 -4.84 3.95
N GLU A 96 -15.05 -5.61 4.29
CA GLU A 96 -15.20 -7.01 3.83
C GLU A 96 -16.29 -7.11 2.77
N ILE A 97 -17.54 -6.88 3.13
CA ILE A 97 -18.70 -7.00 2.23
C ILE A 97 -19.34 -5.62 2.06
N SER A 98 -19.20 -5.03 0.87
CA SER A 98 -19.66 -3.65 0.60
C SER A 98 -21.16 -3.42 0.86
N SER A 99 -22.00 -4.45 0.73
CA SER A 99 -23.46 -4.38 0.99
C SER A 99 -23.83 -4.63 2.45
N VAL A 100 -22.88 -4.94 3.34
CA VAL A 100 -23.13 -5.24 4.76
C VAL A 100 -22.44 -4.22 5.64
N GLN A 101 -23.20 -3.23 6.13
CA GLN A 101 -22.67 -2.10 6.93
C GLN A 101 -21.84 -2.55 8.14
N ALA A 102 -22.22 -3.62 8.82
CA ALA A 102 -21.50 -4.14 9.99
C ALA A 102 -20.10 -4.69 9.69
N THR A 103 -19.70 -4.75 8.42
CA THR A 103 -18.36 -5.18 7.96
C THR A 103 -17.58 -4.04 7.31
N GLN A 104 -17.97 -2.79 7.56
CA GLN A 104 -17.36 -1.60 6.97
C GLN A 104 -16.89 -0.66 8.07
N ASP A 105 -15.59 -0.71 8.34
CA ASP A 105 -14.89 0.13 9.33
C ASP A 105 -13.98 1.18 8.64
N ALA A 106 -14.21 1.40 7.34
CA ALA A 106 -13.38 2.33 6.57
C ALA A 106 -13.74 3.80 6.79
N SER A 107 -14.92 4.12 7.36
CA SER A 107 -15.37 5.50 7.51
C SER A 107 -16.09 5.74 8.82
N GLU A 108 -15.87 6.92 9.40
CA GLU A 108 -16.53 7.41 10.59
C GLU A 108 -17.43 8.61 10.29
N LEU A 109 -18.29 8.92 11.26
CA LEU A 109 -19.21 10.07 11.18
C LEU A 109 -18.45 11.40 11.28
N GLY A 110 -18.94 12.40 10.54
CA GLY A 110 -18.39 13.75 10.55
C GLY A 110 -17.42 14.04 9.43
N ASP A 111 -17.14 15.33 9.23
CA ASP A 111 -16.26 15.79 8.15
C ASP A 111 -14.77 15.82 8.54
N LEU A 112 -14.45 15.95 9.82
CA LEU A 112 -13.08 16.16 10.29
C LEU A 112 -12.69 15.09 11.31
N ASN A 113 -11.96 14.08 10.89
CA ASN A 113 -11.54 12.92 11.68
C ASN A 113 -10.01 12.67 11.62
N PRO A 114 -9.14 13.71 11.71
CA PRO A 114 -7.70 13.53 11.52
C PRO A 114 -7.04 12.68 12.60
N GLU A 115 -7.64 12.53 13.79
CA GLU A 115 -7.16 11.71 14.90
C GLU A 115 -7.38 10.22 14.72
N LEU A 116 -8.24 9.81 13.78
CA LEU A 116 -8.55 8.41 13.54
C LEU A 116 -7.40 7.70 12.84
N ARG A 117 -7.16 6.45 13.20
CA ARG A 117 -6.12 5.60 12.66
C ARG A 117 -6.72 4.35 12.05
N ALA A 118 -6.44 4.12 10.78
CA ALA A 118 -6.86 2.89 10.10
C ALA A 118 -6.39 1.64 10.83
N SER A 119 -5.18 1.67 11.39
CA SER A 119 -4.59 0.54 12.13
C SER A 119 -5.45 0.03 13.29
N ALA A 120 -6.29 0.89 13.90
CA ALA A 120 -7.16 0.48 15.00
C ALA A 120 -8.31 -0.44 14.58
N ALA A 121 -8.70 -0.41 13.29
CA ALA A 121 -9.86 -1.13 12.75
C ALA A 121 -9.47 -2.24 11.73
N ILE A 122 -8.19 -2.37 11.36
CA ILE A 122 -7.78 -3.39 10.40
C ILE A 122 -8.05 -4.80 10.93
N ASN A 123 -8.84 -5.57 10.18
CA ASN A 123 -9.05 -6.99 10.37
C ASN A 123 -7.92 -7.80 9.71
N PRO A 124 -7.00 -8.42 10.48
CA PRO A 124 -5.91 -9.22 9.90
C PRO A 124 -6.39 -10.54 9.26
N GLN A 125 -7.62 -10.96 9.54
CA GLN A 125 -8.23 -12.19 9.02
C GLN A 125 -9.17 -11.93 7.84
N SER A 126 -9.02 -10.80 7.16
CA SER A 126 -9.80 -10.48 5.95
C SER A 126 -9.57 -11.52 4.86
N GLU A 127 -10.64 -12.05 4.29
CA GLU A 127 -10.62 -12.98 3.15
C GLU A 127 -9.90 -12.38 1.92
N HIS A 128 -9.89 -11.05 1.81
CA HIS A 128 -9.26 -10.33 0.71
C HIS A 128 -7.72 -10.38 0.76
N VAL A 129 -7.13 -10.60 1.94
CA VAL A 129 -5.68 -10.70 2.11
C VAL A 129 -5.11 -11.85 1.28
N ASP A 130 -5.64 -13.06 1.46
CA ASP A 130 -5.16 -14.26 0.75
C ASP A 130 -5.41 -14.17 -0.77
N ILE A 131 -6.56 -13.61 -1.16
CA ILE A 131 -6.93 -13.42 -2.56
C ILE A 131 -5.96 -12.44 -3.25
N THR A 132 -5.62 -11.34 -2.57
CA THR A 132 -4.77 -10.28 -3.12
C THR A 132 -3.32 -10.74 -3.25
N ARG A 133 -2.78 -11.38 -2.21
CA ARG A 133 -1.39 -11.84 -2.22
C ARG A 133 -1.12 -12.93 -3.26
N ALA A 134 -2.13 -13.72 -3.65
CA ALA A 134 -1.98 -14.75 -4.67
C ALA A 134 -1.47 -14.22 -6.02
N ASN A 135 -1.68 -12.93 -6.31
CA ASN A 135 -1.18 -12.26 -7.52
C ASN A 135 0.14 -11.47 -7.30
N GLY A 136 0.83 -11.72 -6.18
CA GLY A 136 2.14 -11.13 -5.91
C GLY A 136 2.12 -9.76 -5.24
N ILE A 137 0.94 -9.27 -4.81
CA ILE A 137 0.84 -8.08 -3.97
C ILE A 137 1.18 -8.50 -2.54
N THR A 138 2.22 -7.93 -1.96
CA THR A 138 2.70 -8.27 -0.62
C THR A 138 2.35 -7.23 0.42
N THR A 139 2.14 -6.00 -0.01
CA THR A 139 2.01 -4.84 0.86
C THR A 139 0.89 -3.94 0.36
N VAL A 140 0.12 -3.35 1.25
CA VAL A 140 -0.92 -2.37 0.89
C VAL A 140 -0.91 -1.17 1.82
N GLY A 141 -1.31 -0.01 1.28
CA GLY A 141 -1.83 1.09 2.05
C GLY A 141 -3.29 0.83 2.40
N SER A 142 -3.58 0.63 3.69
CA SER A 142 -4.93 0.53 4.21
C SER A 142 -5.37 1.90 4.69
N LEU A 143 -6.26 2.54 3.94
CA LEU A 143 -6.60 3.95 4.09
C LEU A 143 -8.07 4.12 4.50
N PRO A 144 -8.35 5.04 5.46
CA PRO A 144 -9.72 5.38 5.83
C PRO A 144 -10.40 6.15 4.71
N ARG A 145 -11.73 6.10 4.71
CA ARG A 145 -12.59 6.79 3.74
C ARG A 145 -13.58 7.71 4.47
N GLY A 146 -14.31 8.50 3.71
CA GLY A 146 -15.37 9.36 4.24
C GLY A 146 -14.87 10.70 4.80
N GLY A 147 -15.80 11.60 5.10
CA GLY A 147 -15.50 12.93 5.60
C GLY A 147 -14.69 13.80 4.63
N LEU A 148 -14.23 14.93 5.14
CA LEU A 148 -13.32 15.85 4.44
C LEU A 148 -11.86 15.52 4.80
N ILE A 149 -11.60 15.20 6.07
CA ILE A 149 -10.37 14.60 6.55
C ILE A 149 -10.75 13.26 7.15
N ALA A 150 -10.37 12.17 6.47
CA ALA A 150 -10.82 10.83 6.83
C ALA A 150 -10.01 10.22 7.98
N GLY A 151 -8.75 10.61 8.13
CA GLY A 151 -7.85 10.07 9.15
C GLY A 151 -6.52 9.59 8.58
N GLN A 152 -5.78 8.84 9.38
CA GLN A 152 -4.43 8.39 9.13
C GLN A 152 -4.43 6.95 8.60
N GLY A 153 -3.82 6.75 7.44
CA GLY A 153 -3.65 5.45 6.83
C GLY A 153 -2.50 4.65 7.44
N ALA A 154 -2.55 3.33 7.28
CA ALA A 154 -1.50 2.40 7.69
C ALA A 154 -0.94 1.63 6.50
N VAL A 155 0.31 1.18 6.60
CA VAL A 155 0.92 0.26 5.63
C VAL A 155 1.08 -1.09 6.28
N ILE A 156 0.55 -2.12 5.64
CA ILE A 156 0.58 -3.49 6.14
C ILE A 156 1.12 -4.47 5.08
N ASP A 157 1.83 -5.48 5.54
CA ASP A 157 2.10 -6.69 4.76
C ASP A 157 0.90 -7.63 4.79
N LEU A 158 0.71 -8.39 3.72
CA LEU A 158 -0.44 -9.28 3.55
C LEU A 158 -0.15 -10.70 4.09
N ASP A 159 0.50 -10.79 5.25
CA ASP A 159 0.68 -12.04 6.00
C ASP A 159 0.88 -11.76 7.50
N GLY A 160 0.07 -12.39 8.35
CA GLY A 160 0.15 -12.27 9.80
C GLY A 160 -1.12 -12.75 10.50
N TRP A 161 -0.99 -13.11 11.78
CA TRP A 161 -2.14 -13.52 12.61
C TRP A 161 -2.81 -12.35 13.32
N VAL A 162 -2.02 -11.36 13.67
CA VAL A 162 -2.46 -10.14 14.35
C VAL A 162 -1.87 -8.92 13.64
N LEU A 163 -2.48 -7.77 13.81
CA LEU A 163 -2.04 -6.54 13.18
C LEU A 163 -0.54 -6.26 13.38
N LYS A 164 0.00 -6.54 14.57
CA LYS A 164 1.41 -6.33 14.89
C LYS A 164 2.37 -7.09 13.96
N ASP A 165 1.94 -8.26 13.47
CA ASP A 165 2.76 -9.07 12.55
C ASP A 165 2.76 -8.49 11.13
N MET A 166 1.71 -7.76 10.78
CA MET A 166 1.47 -7.20 9.44
C MET A 166 1.94 -5.74 9.32
N LEU A 167 1.94 -4.99 10.41
CA LEU A 167 2.13 -3.53 10.40
C LEU A 167 3.57 -3.15 10.04
N ILE A 168 3.78 -2.51 8.89
CA ILE A 168 5.05 -1.91 8.47
C ILE A 168 5.15 -0.48 9.01
N LYS A 169 4.07 0.29 8.86
CA LYS A 169 4.04 1.70 9.30
C LYS A 169 2.64 2.09 9.72
N ASP A 170 2.51 2.57 10.94
CA ASP A 170 1.33 3.29 11.41
C ASP A 170 1.43 4.76 11.00
N GLN A 171 0.29 5.43 10.85
CA GLN A 171 0.25 6.85 10.49
C GLN A 171 1.14 7.16 9.25
N ALA A 172 0.91 6.44 8.17
CA ALA A 172 1.74 6.54 6.98
C ALA A 172 1.51 7.84 6.21
N LEU A 173 0.24 8.29 6.18
CA LEU A 173 -0.23 9.51 5.52
C LEU A 173 -1.62 9.91 6.03
N MET A 174 -1.94 11.20 5.96
CA MET A 174 -3.25 11.76 6.25
C MET A 174 -4.10 11.76 4.98
N VAL A 175 -5.31 11.18 5.06
CA VAL A 175 -6.25 11.15 3.92
C VAL A 175 -7.17 12.35 3.96
N ILE A 176 -7.17 13.13 2.87
CA ILE A 176 -8.00 14.31 2.65
C ILE A 176 -8.82 14.11 1.39
N ASN A 177 -10.14 14.13 1.52
CA ASN A 177 -11.06 14.08 0.38
C ASN A 177 -11.33 15.52 -0.06
N TYR A 178 -10.67 15.95 -1.14
CA TYR A 178 -10.93 17.28 -1.69
C TYR A 178 -12.39 17.38 -2.14
N PRO A 179 -13.11 18.49 -1.86
CA PRO A 179 -14.51 18.62 -2.23
C PRO A 179 -14.74 18.45 -3.72
N ARG A 180 -15.54 17.45 -4.07
CA ARG A 180 -15.84 17.06 -5.46
C ARG A 180 -16.46 18.20 -6.23
N ASP A 181 -16.16 18.27 -7.53
CA ASP A 181 -16.87 19.15 -8.45
C ASP A 181 -18.35 18.81 -8.47
N VAL A 182 -19.18 19.82 -8.64
CA VAL A 182 -20.63 19.67 -8.63
C VAL A 182 -21.07 18.94 -9.90
N SER A 183 -21.58 17.73 -9.71
CA SER A 183 -22.20 16.94 -10.78
C SER A 183 -23.70 16.93 -10.55
N LEU A 184 -24.45 17.59 -11.43
CA LEU A 184 -25.90 17.67 -11.39
C LEU A 184 -26.52 17.10 -12.67
N THR A 185 -27.74 16.57 -12.55
CA THR A 185 -28.48 16.13 -13.71
C THR A 185 -28.74 17.29 -14.69
N ALA A 186 -28.92 16.97 -15.96
CA ALA A 186 -29.17 17.99 -17.01
C ALA A 186 -30.37 18.91 -16.69
N ASN A 187 -31.33 18.42 -15.89
CA ASN A 187 -32.55 19.13 -15.50
C ASN A 187 -32.42 19.92 -14.18
N ALA A 188 -31.22 20.02 -13.59
CA ALA A 188 -31.05 20.77 -12.37
C ALA A 188 -31.34 22.27 -12.59
N THR A 189 -32.11 22.82 -11.65
CA THR A 189 -32.44 24.26 -11.67
C THR A 189 -31.22 25.10 -11.30
N GLU A 190 -31.25 26.38 -11.68
CA GLU A 190 -30.19 27.33 -11.30
C GLU A 190 -30.03 27.47 -9.79
N VAL A 191 -31.13 27.37 -9.03
CA VAL A 191 -31.10 27.37 -7.56
C VAL A 191 -30.33 26.16 -7.04
N GLN A 192 -30.61 24.96 -7.53
CA GLN A 192 -29.91 23.74 -7.13
C GLN A 192 -28.42 23.80 -7.47
N ARG A 193 -28.06 24.40 -8.61
CA ARG A 193 -26.64 24.59 -9.00
C ARG A 193 -25.93 25.49 -8.00
N ARG A 194 -26.50 26.66 -7.69
CA ARG A 194 -25.93 27.60 -6.70
C ARG A 194 -25.81 26.99 -5.32
N GLU A 195 -26.84 26.30 -4.85
CA GLU A 195 -26.80 25.63 -3.55
C GLU A 195 -25.68 24.59 -3.46
N ALA A 196 -25.49 23.80 -4.51
CA ALA A 196 -24.43 22.79 -4.58
C ALA A 196 -23.03 23.43 -4.65
N GLU A 197 -22.87 24.49 -5.44
CA GLU A 197 -21.62 25.27 -5.50
C GLU A 197 -21.30 25.93 -4.16
N ASP A 198 -22.28 26.54 -3.51
CA ASP A 198 -22.12 27.15 -2.18
C ASP A 198 -21.76 26.09 -1.11
N ALA A 199 -22.38 24.91 -1.16
CA ALA A 199 -22.05 23.80 -0.28
C ALA A 199 -20.61 23.32 -0.49
N ARG A 200 -20.19 23.17 -1.75
CA ARG A 200 -18.80 22.81 -2.11
C ARG A 200 -17.83 23.86 -1.60
N LYS A 201 -18.11 25.14 -1.84
CA LYS A 201 -17.26 26.24 -1.37
C LYS A 201 -17.12 26.24 0.14
N LYS A 202 -18.20 26.06 0.89
CA LYS A 202 -18.14 25.96 2.38
C LYS A 202 -17.23 24.81 2.83
N ARG A 203 -17.21 23.70 2.13
CA ARG A 203 -16.32 22.58 2.46
C ARG A 203 -14.86 22.91 2.15
N ILE A 204 -14.57 23.60 1.05
CA ILE A 204 -13.22 24.10 0.74
C ILE A 204 -12.75 25.08 1.81
N ASP A 205 -13.61 26.04 2.19
CA ASP A 205 -13.31 27.04 3.24
C ASP A 205 -13.06 26.35 4.60
N LEU A 206 -13.83 25.30 4.92
CA LEU A 206 -13.64 24.52 6.16
C LEU A 206 -12.28 23.79 6.14
N LEU A 207 -11.91 23.16 5.02
CA LEU A 207 -10.61 22.48 4.89
C LEU A 207 -9.46 23.48 5.05
N HIS A 208 -9.56 24.62 4.36
CA HIS A 208 -8.57 25.68 4.44
C HIS A 208 -8.43 26.25 5.86
N GLN A 209 -9.55 26.52 6.54
CA GLN A 209 -9.55 27.01 7.93
C GLN A 209 -8.95 25.97 8.88
N THR A 210 -9.28 24.68 8.71
CA THR A 210 -8.73 23.59 9.52
C THR A 210 -7.20 23.50 9.39
N LEU A 211 -6.66 23.65 8.19
CA LEU A 211 -5.20 23.65 7.97
C LEU A 211 -4.53 24.89 8.60
N LYS A 212 -5.18 26.06 8.52
CA LYS A 212 -4.71 27.28 9.23
C LYS A 212 -4.68 27.10 10.75
N ASP A 213 -5.75 26.53 11.30
CA ASP A 213 -5.85 26.27 12.75
C ASP A 213 -4.79 25.25 13.19
N ALA A 214 -4.53 24.22 12.39
CA ALA A 214 -3.46 23.24 12.63
C ALA A 214 -2.07 23.90 12.62
N GLN A 215 -1.80 24.81 11.67
CA GLN A 215 -0.53 25.58 11.67
C GLN A 215 -0.40 26.50 12.87
N ALA A 216 -1.49 27.17 13.27
CA ALA A 216 -1.49 28.01 14.46
C ALA A 216 -1.24 27.16 15.73
N PHE A 217 -1.94 26.03 15.84
CA PHE A 217 -1.77 25.08 16.94
C PHE A 217 -0.33 24.52 17.01
N ALA A 218 0.28 24.16 15.87
CA ALA A 218 1.65 23.67 15.81
C ALA A 218 2.67 24.70 16.35
N ARG A 219 2.44 26.00 16.09
CA ARG A 219 3.32 27.08 16.61
C ARG A 219 3.19 27.26 18.13
N VAL A 220 1.99 27.08 18.68
CA VAL A 220 1.72 27.23 20.11
C VAL A 220 2.22 25.99 20.86
N SER A 221 1.88 24.79 20.40
CA SER A 221 2.25 23.52 21.03
C SER A 221 3.78 23.30 21.07
N ALA A 222 4.52 23.87 20.12
CA ALA A 222 5.98 23.85 20.14
C ALA A 222 6.60 24.66 21.30
N ARG A 223 5.82 25.56 21.92
CA ARG A 223 6.29 26.47 22.98
C ARG A 223 5.82 26.09 24.37
N ALA A 224 4.78 25.29 24.49
CA ALA A 224 4.16 24.93 25.79
C ALA A 224 3.82 23.43 25.78
N ALA A 225 4.48 22.67 26.67
CA ALA A 225 4.26 21.22 26.80
C ALA A 225 2.82 20.85 27.22
N ASP A 226 2.11 21.74 27.88
CA ASP A 226 0.72 21.56 28.37
C ASP A 226 -0.32 22.27 27.49
N ALA A 227 0.06 22.76 26.31
CA ALA A 227 -0.88 23.46 25.47
C ALA A 227 -1.90 22.50 24.88
N ASP A 228 -3.13 22.81 25.16
CA ASP A 228 -4.40 22.31 24.63
C ASP A 228 -4.49 20.83 24.22
N THR A 229 -5.56 20.19 24.65
CA THR A 229 -5.87 18.78 24.46
C THR A 229 -6.67 18.48 23.19
N ASN A 230 -6.66 19.39 22.18
CA ASN A 230 -7.39 19.15 20.93
C ASN A 230 -6.74 18.02 20.11
N PRO A 231 -7.27 16.76 20.14
CA PRO A 231 -6.65 15.63 19.47
C PRO A 231 -6.67 15.78 17.95
N ARG A 232 -7.68 16.46 17.38
CA ARG A 232 -7.82 16.70 15.94
C ARG A 232 -6.71 17.59 15.42
N LEU A 233 -6.49 18.75 16.05
CA LEU A 233 -5.41 19.64 15.63
C LEU A 233 -4.03 19.03 15.88
N ARG A 234 -3.87 18.28 16.98
CA ARG A 234 -2.62 17.57 17.29
C ARG A 234 -2.28 16.55 16.20
N ALA A 235 -3.26 15.81 15.68
CA ALA A 235 -3.05 14.82 14.61
C ALA A 235 -2.61 15.48 13.29
N LEU A 236 -2.96 16.74 13.05
CA LEU A 236 -2.55 17.49 11.85
C LEU A 236 -1.17 18.14 11.97
N VAL A 237 -0.59 18.23 13.18
CA VAL A 237 0.74 18.85 13.37
C VAL A 237 1.84 18.23 12.49
N PRO A 238 2.00 16.91 12.42
CA PRO A 238 2.99 16.30 11.52
C PRO A 238 2.76 16.64 10.05
N VAL A 239 1.50 16.77 9.63
CA VAL A 239 1.09 17.10 8.26
C VAL A 239 1.52 18.53 7.90
N VAL A 240 1.13 19.52 8.72
CA VAL A 240 1.45 20.94 8.45
C VAL A 240 2.93 21.27 8.65
N ASN A 241 3.69 20.41 9.32
CA ASN A 241 5.15 20.48 9.45
C ASN A 241 5.89 19.71 8.35
N GLY A 242 5.18 19.08 7.38
CA GLY A 242 5.77 18.33 6.27
C GLY A 242 6.42 17.00 6.67
N GLN A 243 6.17 16.51 7.88
CA GLN A 243 6.69 15.24 8.42
C GLN A 243 5.86 14.05 7.92
N GLU A 244 4.53 14.21 7.89
CA GLU A 244 3.57 13.23 7.39
C GLU A 244 3.00 13.71 6.05
N PRO A 245 2.94 12.84 5.00
CA PRO A 245 2.31 13.21 3.74
C PRO A 245 0.80 13.41 3.89
N ALA A 246 0.26 14.38 3.13
CA ALA A 246 -1.18 14.57 2.93
C ALA A 246 -1.58 13.99 1.56
N LEU A 247 -2.38 12.94 1.56
CA LEU A 247 -2.96 12.36 0.35
C LEU A 247 -4.30 13.05 0.06
N PHE A 248 -4.40 13.68 -1.10
CA PHE A 248 -5.62 14.31 -1.58
C PHE A 248 -6.32 13.41 -2.59
N ASN A 249 -7.51 12.95 -2.26
CA ASN A 249 -8.40 12.26 -3.19
C ASN A 249 -9.03 13.28 -4.13
N VAL A 250 -8.72 13.22 -5.42
CA VAL A 250 -9.14 14.15 -6.47
C VAL A 250 -9.36 13.41 -7.77
N GLU A 251 -10.35 13.81 -8.57
CA GLU A 251 -10.62 13.19 -9.87
C GLU A 251 -10.51 14.19 -11.03
N THR A 252 -11.17 15.35 -10.90
CA THR A 252 -11.24 16.31 -11.99
C THR A 252 -10.02 17.23 -12.04
N SER A 253 -9.82 17.88 -13.18
CA SER A 253 -8.75 18.86 -13.36
C SER A 253 -8.88 20.07 -12.42
N ASN A 254 -10.11 20.45 -12.03
CA ASN A 254 -10.35 21.54 -11.07
C ASN A 254 -10.03 21.10 -9.64
N GLU A 255 -10.40 19.88 -9.27
CA GLU A 255 -10.04 19.30 -7.97
C GLU A 255 -8.51 19.17 -7.83
N ILE A 256 -7.82 18.69 -8.87
CA ILE A 256 -6.36 18.60 -8.92
C ILE A 256 -5.73 19.99 -8.71
N LYS A 257 -6.21 21.02 -9.43
CA LYS A 257 -5.71 22.40 -9.25
C LYS A 257 -5.91 22.90 -7.83
N GLY A 258 -7.14 22.75 -7.29
CA GLY A 258 -7.46 23.22 -5.95
C GLY A 258 -6.64 22.48 -4.86
N ALA A 259 -6.40 21.18 -5.00
CA ALA A 259 -5.51 20.44 -4.08
C ALA A 259 -4.06 20.94 -4.18
N LEU A 260 -3.55 21.20 -5.40
CA LEU A 260 -2.20 21.75 -5.60
C LEU A 260 -2.06 23.14 -4.99
N ASP A 261 -3.08 23.98 -5.08
CA ASP A 261 -3.08 25.31 -4.44
C ASP A 261 -2.97 25.21 -2.91
N LEU A 262 -3.69 24.26 -2.28
CA LEU A 262 -3.56 24.00 -0.84
C LEU A 262 -2.18 23.43 -0.48
N ILE A 263 -1.65 22.51 -1.28
CA ILE A 263 -0.31 21.93 -1.08
C ILE A 263 0.76 23.04 -1.11
N ASP A 264 0.68 23.96 -2.09
CA ASP A 264 1.62 25.07 -2.23
C ASP A 264 1.47 26.10 -1.12
N GLU A 265 0.21 26.51 -0.78
CA GLU A 265 -0.07 27.52 0.26
C GLU A 265 0.42 27.06 1.63
N PHE A 266 0.08 25.81 2.01
CA PHE A 266 0.41 25.26 3.33
C PHE A 266 1.76 24.55 3.37
N LYS A 267 2.48 24.46 2.21
CA LYS A 267 3.77 23.78 2.05
C LYS A 267 3.72 22.32 2.52
N LEU A 268 2.64 21.63 2.15
CA LEU A 268 2.42 20.25 2.53
C LEU A 268 3.30 19.30 1.71
N LYS A 269 3.65 18.16 2.29
CA LYS A 269 4.15 17.02 1.53
C LYS A 269 2.95 16.32 0.87
N GLY A 270 2.47 16.89 -0.26
CA GLY A 270 1.26 16.44 -0.92
C GLY A 270 1.46 15.18 -1.76
N VAL A 271 0.40 14.39 -1.85
CA VAL A 271 0.22 13.25 -2.76
C VAL A 271 -1.17 13.38 -3.36
N LEU A 272 -1.32 13.18 -4.67
CA LEU A 272 -2.64 13.13 -5.31
C LEU A 272 -3.04 11.67 -5.56
N SER A 273 -4.32 11.34 -5.40
CA SER A 273 -4.85 9.99 -5.65
C SER A 273 -6.18 10.04 -6.40
N GLY A 274 -6.41 9.08 -7.30
CA GLY A 274 -7.51 9.04 -8.25
C GLY A 274 -7.08 9.67 -9.58
N CYS A 275 -7.26 10.97 -9.71
CA CYS A 275 -6.72 11.78 -10.80
C CYS A 275 -7.20 11.37 -12.20
N ALA A 276 -8.47 11.01 -12.37
CA ALA A 276 -9.04 10.58 -13.65
C ALA A 276 -8.81 11.60 -14.79
N GLU A 277 -8.76 12.90 -14.48
CA GLU A 277 -8.49 13.96 -15.44
C GLU A 277 -7.03 14.47 -15.45
N ALA A 278 -6.07 13.74 -14.87
CA ALA A 278 -4.68 14.19 -14.84
C ALA A 278 -4.11 14.46 -16.24
N TRP A 279 -4.58 13.75 -17.25
CA TRP A 279 -4.19 13.97 -18.64
C TRP A 279 -4.47 15.39 -19.15
N LYS A 280 -5.50 16.09 -18.63
CA LYS A 280 -5.80 17.49 -18.97
C LYS A 280 -4.80 18.48 -18.35
N VAL A 281 -4.12 18.10 -17.27
CA VAL A 281 -3.29 19.00 -16.44
C VAL A 281 -1.84 18.52 -16.27
N VAL A 282 -1.34 17.68 -17.18
CA VAL A 282 0.05 17.16 -17.15
C VAL A 282 1.08 18.30 -17.03
N ASN A 283 0.88 19.41 -17.76
CA ASN A 283 1.78 20.57 -17.71
C ASN A 283 1.76 21.27 -16.34
N LEU A 284 0.66 21.26 -15.62
CA LEU A 284 0.55 21.80 -14.28
C LEU A 284 1.31 20.92 -13.25
N LEU A 285 1.23 19.62 -13.41
CA LEU A 285 1.90 18.64 -12.52
C LEU A 285 3.41 18.60 -12.75
N LYS A 286 3.86 18.95 -13.96
CA LYS A 286 5.28 18.98 -14.30
C LYS A 286 6.06 19.91 -13.38
N GLY A 287 7.10 19.39 -12.73
CA GLY A 287 7.99 20.16 -11.85
C GLY A 287 7.43 20.48 -10.46
N LYS A 288 6.20 20.04 -10.13
CA LYS A 288 5.63 20.25 -8.78
C LYS A 288 6.17 19.32 -7.70
N ASN A 289 6.88 18.25 -8.07
CA ASN A 289 7.35 17.22 -7.13
C ASN A 289 6.23 16.62 -6.25
N VAL A 290 4.99 16.63 -6.75
CA VAL A 290 3.82 16.00 -6.14
C VAL A 290 3.58 14.68 -6.87
N PRO A 291 3.74 13.52 -6.20
CA PRO A 291 3.49 12.23 -6.83
C PRO A 291 1.99 12.00 -7.01
N VAL A 292 1.67 11.16 -7.99
CA VAL A 292 0.29 10.83 -8.37
C VAL A 292 0.08 9.31 -8.22
N ILE A 293 -0.91 8.93 -7.43
CA ILE A 293 -1.44 7.57 -7.39
C ILE A 293 -2.60 7.53 -8.37
N LEU A 294 -2.41 6.85 -9.50
CA LEU A 294 -3.44 6.71 -10.52
C LEU A 294 -4.47 5.68 -10.09
N GLY A 295 -5.75 6.04 -10.17
CA GLY A 295 -6.87 5.17 -9.89
C GLY A 295 -7.00 4.01 -10.88
N ALA A 296 -8.10 3.29 -10.78
CA ALA A 296 -8.33 2.05 -11.52
C ALA A 296 -8.33 2.25 -13.05
N THR A 297 -7.22 1.93 -13.68
CA THR A 297 -7.00 2.09 -15.13
C THR A 297 -7.97 1.24 -15.96
N LEU A 298 -8.44 0.10 -15.43
CA LEU A 298 -9.33 -0.84 -16.14
C LEU A 298 -10.82 -0.47 -16.06
N GLU A 299 -11.16 0.66 -15.47
CA GLU A 299 -12.52 1.16 -15.43
C GLU A 299 -12.91 1.88 -16.73
N SER A 300 -14.21 1.98 -16.96
CA SER A 300 -14.72 2.78 -18.06
C SER A 300 -14.39 4.27 -17.86
N PRO A 301 -14.23 5.05 -18.95
CA PRO A 301 -14.06 6.50 -18.84
C PRO A 301 -15.19 7.11 -17.99
N GLY A 302 -14.85 8.08 -17.12
CA GLY A 302 -15.79 8.72 -16.23
C GLY A 302 -16.83 9.62 -16.92
N ASP A 303 -16.58 9.98 -18.19
CA ASP A 303 -17.45 10.82 -19.00
C ASP A 303 -17.33 10.43 -20.49
N ASP A 304 -18.46 10.40 -21.20
CA ASP A 304 -18.53 10.03 -22.62
C ASP A 304 -17.74 10.99 -23.54
N SER A 305 -17.42 12.19 -23.08
CA SER A 305 -16.59 13.16 -23.80
C SER A 305 -15.08 12.91 -23.70
N TYR A 306 -14.66 11.99 -22.81
CA TYR A 306 -13.24 11.69 -22.66
C TYR A 306 -12.72 10.82 -23.82
N PRO A 307 -11.44 10.96 -24.20
CA PRO A 307 -10.83 9.98 -25.08
C PRO A 307 -10.98 8.59 -24.48
N TYR A 308 -11.35 7.59 -25.28
CA TYR A 308 -11.59 6.22 -24.83
C TYR A 308 -10.35 5.59 -24.16
N ASP A 309 -9.19 6.09 -24.51
CA ASP A 309 -7.89 5.60 -24.03
C ASP A 309 -7.26 6.49 -22.94
N ALA A 310 -7.97 7.51 -22.45
CA ALA A 310 -7.46 8.45 -21.47
C ALA A 310 -6.91 7.74 -20.22
N ASN A 311 -7.65 6.76 -19.68
CA ASN A 311 -7.23 6.01 -18.50
C ASN A 311 -5.93 5.23 -18.74
N TYR A 312 -5.66 4.80 -19.97
CA TYR A 312 -4.52 3.97 -20.34
C TYR A 312 -3.26 4.78 -20.67
N THR A 313 -3.43 5.94 -21.30
CA THR A 313 -2.35 6.79 -21.79
C THR A 313 -1.83 7.79 -20.76
N THR A 314 -2.61 8.13 -19.75
CA THR A 314 -2.29 9.14 -18.72
C THR A 314 -0.98 8.83 -18.00
N ALA A 315 -0.75 7.56 -17.63
CA ALA A 315 0.48 7.15 -16.93
C ALA A 315 1.73 7.46 -17.75
N ALA A 316 1.73 7.15 -19.05
CA ALA A 316 2.84 7.43 -19.96
C ALA A 316 3.09 8.93 -20.10
N ALA A 317 2.03 9.73 -20.21
CA ALA A 317 2.13 11.19 -20.30
C ALA A 317 2.74 11.81 -19.03
N LEU A 318 2.31 11.38 -17.85
CA LEU A 318 2.83 11.84 -16.57
C LEU A 318 4.31 11.48 -16.37
N VAL A 319 4.69 10.23 -16.65
CA VAL A 319 6.09 9.79 -16.57
C VAL A 319 6.98 10.57 -17.54
N LYS A 320 6.53 10.79 -18.79
CA LYS A 320 7.23 11.61 -19.76
C LYS A 320 7.41 13.06 -19.28
N ALA A 321 6.49 13.59 -18.48
CA ALA A 321 6.58 14.91 -17.87
C ALA A 321 7.49 14.94 -16.61
N GLY A 322 7.99 13.78 -16.16
CA GLY A 322 8.83 13.65 -14.96
C GLY A 322 8.03 13.56 -13.66
N VAL A 323 6.73 13.28 -13.73
CA VAL A 323 5.87 13.07 -12.56
C VAL A 323 6.06 11.65 -12.05
N LYS A 324 6.33 11.49 -10.75
CA LYS A 324 6.36 10.18 -10.11
C LYS A 324 4.95 9.63 -9.99
N ILE A 325 4.75 8.41 -10.48
CA ILE A 325 3.45 7.74 -10.39
C ILE A 325 3.53 6.45 -9.57
N ALA A 326 2.38 6.06 -9.02
CA ALA A 326 2.07 4.71 -8.60
C ALA A 326 0.68 4.34 -9.14
N PHE A 327 0.38 3.04 -9.24
CA PHE A 327 -0.96 2.54 -9.53
C PHE A 327 -1.63 2.08 -8.25
N THR A 328 -2.95 2.21 -8.20
CA THR A 328 -3.79 1.57 -7.20
C THR A 328 -4.98 0.87 -7.87
N SER A 329 -5.48 -0.17 -7.22
CA SER A 329 -6.76 -0.77 -7.58
C SER A 329 -7.95 0.06 -7.08
N ASP A 330 -7.73 0.94 -6.10
CA ASP A 330 -8.75 1.66 -5.31
C ASP A 330 -9.88 0.75 -4.79
N SER A 331 -9.56 -0.52 -4.57
CA SER A 331 -10.52 -1.56 -4.25
C SER A 331 -9.93 -2.54 -3.23
N THR A 332 -10.79 -3.08 -2.36
CA THR A 332 -10.43 -4.20 -1.49
C THR A 332 -10.63 -5.53 -2.22
N SER A 333 -11.77 -5.71 -2.89
CA SER A 333 -12.11 -6.97 -3.54
C SER A 333 -11.36 -7.23 -4.85
N SER A 334 -10.94 -6.17 -5.55
CA SER A 334 -10.22 -6.23 -6.83
C SER A 334 -8.75 -5.86 -6.69
N ALA A 335 -8.23 -5.73 -5.46
CA ALA A 335 -6.82 -5.38 -5.23
C ALA A 335 -5.84 -6.30 -5.97
N ARG A 336 -6.21 -7.57 -6.17
CA ARG A 336 -5.44 -8.53 -6.95
C ARG A 336 -5.19 -8.11 -8.41
N ASP A 337 -5.98 -7.17 -8.96
CA ASP A 337 -5.93 -6.76 -10.36
C ASP A 337 -4.87 -5.65 -10.60
N LEU A 338 -4.20 -5.18 -9.52
CA LEU A 338 -3.16 -4.15 -9.57
C LEU A 338 -2.12 -4.35 -10.70
N PRO A 339 -1.53 -5.54 -10.93
CA PRO A 339 -0.55 -5.71 -11.98
C PRO A 339 -1.11 -5.42 -13.38
N TRP A 340 -2.39 -5.68 -13.62
CA TRP A 340 -3.02 -5.49 -14.92
C TRP A 340 -3.39 -4.03 -15.19
N HIS A 341 -3.63 -3.21 -14.16
CA HIS A 341 -3.73 -1.76 -14.29
C HIS A 341 -2.43 -1.18 -14.86
N ALA A 342 -1.29 -1.60 -14.32
CA ALA A 342 0.02 -1.19 -14.82
C ALA A 342 0.32 -1.78 -16.21
N GLY A 343 -0.01 -3.05 -16.44
CA GLY A 343 0.18 -3.75 -17.71
C GLY A 343 -0.59 -3.11 -18.86
N MET A 344 -1.84 -2.68 -18.62
CA MET A 344 -2.62 -1.96 -19.62
C MET A 344 -1.93 -0.65 -20.02
N SER A 345 -1.41 0.11 -19.07
CA SER A 345 -0.67 1.34 -19.38
C SER A 345 0.62 1.08 -20.17
N VAL A 346 1.27 -0.08 -19.97
CA VAL A 346 2.42 -0.49 -20.81
C VAL A 346 1.99 -0.69 -22.26
N ALA A 347 0.85 -1.34 -22.49
CA ALA A 347 0.31 -1.51 -23.84
C ALA A 347 0.01 -0.18 -24.53
N TYR A 348 -0.21 0.89 -23.76
CA TYR A 348 -0.47 2.25 -24.24
C TYR A 348 0.73 3.20 -24.07
N GLY A 349 1.95 2.67 -24.02
CA GLY A 349 3.18 3.45 -24.18
C GLY A 349 3.91 3.81 -22.88
N LEU A 350 3.49 3.32 -21.73
CA LEU A 350 4.29 3.45 -20.51
C LEU A 350 5.50 2.50 -20.59
N PRO A 351 6.75 2.95 -20.38
CA PRO A 351 7.89 2.07 -20.30
C PRO A 351 7.70 1.00 -19.21
N LYS A 352 7.98 -0.26 -19.54
CA LYS A 352 7.77 -1.40 -18.65
C LYS A 352 8.49 -1.26 -17.31
N GLU A 353 9.72 -0.77 -17.33
CA GLU A 353 10.51 -0.55 -16.13
C GLU A 353 9.84 0.49 -15.21
N GLU A 354 9.21 1.52 -15.76
CA GLU A 354 8.47 2.52 -15.00
C GLU A 354 7.16 1.95 -14.44
N ALA A 355 6.48 1.07 -15.19
CA ALA A 355 5.30 0.37 -14.70
C ALA A 355 5.63 -0.54 -13.50
N ILE A 356 6.74 -1.31 -13.56
CA ILE A 356 7.21 -2.12 -12.43
C ILE A 356 7.59 -1.22 -11.24
N LYS A 357 8.27 -0.10 -11.46
CA LYS A 357 8.56 0.86 -10.38
C LYS A 357 7.28 1.41 -9.75
N ALA A 358 6.27 1.70 -10.56
CA ALA A 358 5.01 2.28 -10.11
C ALA A 358 4.20 1.36 -9.18
N VAL A 359 4.34 0.03 -9.33
CA VAL A 359 3.70 -0.95 -8.44
C VAL A 359 4.66 -1.51 -7.37
N THR A 360 5.85 -0.93 -7.21
CA THR A 360 6.84 -1.39 -6.23
C THR A 360 7.50 -0.21 -5.52
N ILE A 361 8.68 0.23 -5.95
CA ILE A 361 9.50 1.23 -5.24
C ILE A 361 8.84 2.62 -5.19
N ASN A 362 8.13 3.06 -6.24
CA ASN A 362 7.47 4.35 -6.22
C ASN A 362 6.31 4.36 -5.21
N ALA A 363 5.50 3.30 -5.16
CA ALA A 363 4.46 3.13 -4.15
C ALA A 363 5.06 3.13 -2.74
N ALA A 364 6.18 2.40 -2.52
CA ALA A 364 6.90 2.42 -1.25
C ALA A 364 7.38 3.82 -0.86
N GLN A 365 7.92 4.60 -1.81
CA GLN A 365 8.37 5.98 -1.59
C GLN A 365 7.23 6.92 -1.23
N ILE A 366 6.08 6.77 -1.90
CA ILE A 366 4.88 7.58 -1.62
C ILE A 366 4.38 7.31 -0.20
N LEU A 367 4.37 6.05 0.22
CA LEU A 367 3.96 5.63 1.56
C LEU A 367 5.05 5.88 2.64
N GLY A 368 6.27 6.23 2.23
CA GLY A 368 7.41 6.46 3.13
C GLY A 368 7.88 5.18 3.81
N VAL A 369 7.92 4.06 3.08
CA VAL A 369 8.40 2.74 3.52
C VAL A 369 9.50 2.17 2.61
N GLU A 370 10.05 2.97 1.72
CA GLU A 370 11.07 2.56 0.74
C GLU A 370 12.37 2.05 1.38
N ALA A 371 12.67 2.48 2.59
CA ALA A 371 13.79 1.93 3.36
C ALA A 371 13.56 0.47 3.79
N GLN A 372 12.30 0.05 3.88
CA GLN A 372 11.90 -1.26 4.39
C GLN A 372 11.51 -2.24 3.27
N THR A 373 10.86 -1.77 2.19
CA THR A 373 10.29 -2.63 1.13
C THR A 373 10.34 -1.98 -0.25
N GLY A 374 9.71 -2.58 -1.27
CA GLY A 374 9.57 -2.04 -2.63
C GLY A 374 10.75 -2.31 -3.57
N SER A 375 11.83 -2.95 -3.12
CA SER A 375 12.93 -3.39 -3.99
C SER A 375 13.66 -4.57 -3.36
N ILE A 376 14.37 -5.38 -4.18
CA ILE A 376 15.24 -6.44 -3.70
C ILE A 376 16.62 -5.83 -3.41
N ALA A 377 16.88 -5.54 -2.13
CA ALA A 377 18.15 -4.99 -1.66
C ALA A 377 18.44 -5.49 -0.23
N GLU A 378 19.71 -5.55 0.13
CA GLU A 378 20.14 -5.98 1.46
C GLU A 378 19.55 -5.09 2.57
N GLY A 379 19.15 -5.71 3.67
CA GLY A 379 18.53 -5.07 4.84
C GLY A 379 17.02 -4.86 4.73
N LYS A 380 16.42 -5.00 3.54
CA LYS A 380 14.98 -4.84 3.35
C LYS A 380 14.21 -6.09 3.75
N ILE A 381 12.93 -5.91 4.08
CA ILE A 381 11.98 -6.99 4.30
C ILE A 381 11.94 -7.85 3.03
N ALA A 382 11.99 -9.16 3.20
CA ALA A 382 11.98 -10.08 2.08
C ALA A 382 10.55 -10.30 1.57
N ASN A 383 10.01 -9.29 0.93
CA ASN A 383 8.78 -9.32 0.15
C ASN A 383 9.15 -9.57 -1.30
N ILE A 384 9.10 -10.85 -1.73
CA ILE A 384 9.65 -11.30 -3.02
C ILE A 384 8.66 -12.25 -3.69
N MET A 385 8.36 -12.01 -4.96
CA MET A 385 7.61 -12.94 -5.80
C MET A 385 8.52 -13.60 -6.83
N LEU A 386 8.32 -14.90 -7.06
CA LEU A 386 8.94 -15.67 -8.15
C LEU A 386 7.88 -15.96 -9.21
N THR A 387 8.13 -15.50 -10.43
CA THR A 387 7.18 -15.60 -11.55
C THR A 387 7.77 -16.37 -12.72
N ASP A 388 6.91 -17.02 -13.52
CA ASP A 388 7.30 -17.72 -14.75
C ASP A 388 7.30 -16.80 -15.99
N GLY A 389 7.04 -15.53 -15.81
CA GLY A 389 7.00 -14.51 -16.86
C GLY A 389 7.02 -13.09 -16.30
N ASP A 390 6.53 -12.16 -17.10
CA ASP A 390 6.32 -10.76 -16.71
C ASP A 390 5.13 -10.64 -15.77
N PRO A 391 5.28 -10.12 -14.53
CA PRO A 391 4.18 -10.05 -13.57
C PRO A 391 3.04 -9.11 -14.00
N LEU A 392 3.26 -8.23 -14.99
CA LEU A 392 2.22 -7.34 -15.52
C LEU A 392 1.36 -8.02 -16.60
N GLU A 393 1.74 -9.22 -17.06
CA GLU A 393 1.03 -9.99 -18.07
C GLU A 393 0.05 -10.97 -17.40
N HIS A 394 -1.20 -11.00 -17.87
CA HIS A 394 -2.25 -11.86 -17.33
C HIS A 394 -1.93 -13.36 -17.38
N ALA A 395 -1.15 -13.79 -18.38
CA ALA A 395 -0.75 -15.19 -18.55
C ALA A 395 0.31 -15.65 -17.52
N THR A 396 1.04 -14.72 -16.91
CA THR A 396 2.09 -15.00 -15.94
C THR A 396 1.52 -15.50 -14.61
N LYS A 397 2.20 -16.48 -14.03
CA LYS A 397 1.82 -17.03 -12.73
C LYS A 397 2.89 -16.74 -11.68
N VAL A 398 2.44 -16.30 -10.53
CA VAL A 398 3.26 -16.31 -9.33
C VAL A 398 3.43 -17.76 -8.88
N LYS A 399 4.66 -18.25 -8.86
CA LYS A 399 4.99 -19.63 -8.47
C LYS A 399 5.27 -19.76 -6.99
N GLN A 400 5.91 -18.74 -6.43
CA GLN A 400 6.20 -18.67 -5.00
C GLN A 400 6.19 -17.21 -4.56
N LEU A 401 5.81 -16.98 -3.33
CA LEU A 401 5.72 -15.66 -2.72
C LEU A 401 6.31 -15.69 -1.32
N PHE A 402 7.15 -14.71 -1.04
CA PHE A 402 7.64 -14.41 0.30
C PHE A 402 7.01 -13.11 0.79
N VAL A 403 6.45 -13.14 1.99
CA VAL A 403 5.95 -11.97 2.70
C VAL A 403 6.59 -11.95 4.08
N GLY A 404 7.23 -10.84 4.45
CA GLY A 404 7.96 -10.76 5.71
C GLY A 404 9.06 -11.81 5.85
N GLY A 405 9.62 -12.30 4.72
CA GLY A 405 10.63 -13.37 4.67
C GLY A 405 10.09 -14.78 4.90
N LYS A 406 8.79 -14.96 5.03
CA LYS A 406 8.12 -16.25 5.12
C LYS A 406 7.64 -16.68 3.74
N LEU A 407 7.88 -17.94 3.38
CA LEU A 407 7.28 -18.53 2.19
C LEU A 407 5.78 -18.77 2.49
N VAL A 408 4.90 -18.04 1.79
CA VAL A 408 3.45 -18.13 1.99
C VAL A 408 2.81 -19.07 0.98
N GLU A 409 1.73 -19.73 1.39
CA GLU A 409 0.93 -20.57 0.51
C GLU A 409 0.05 -19.68 -0.38
N LEU A 410 0.07 -19.94 -1.70
CA LEU A 410 -0.76 -19.22 -2.68
C LEU A 410 -2.17 -19.85 -2.76
N LYS A 411 -2.79 -20.02 -1.61
CA LYS A 411 -4.13 -20.58 -1.48
C LYS A 411 -5.10 -19.52 -1.02
N SER A 412 -6.28 -19.50 -1.61
CA SER A 412 -7.33 -18.55 -1.29
C SER A 412 -8.70 -19.19 -1.48
N LYS A 413 -9.74 -18.55 -1.00
CA LYS A 413 -11.11 -18.99 -1.25
C LYS A 413 -11.42 -19.17 -2.75
N HIS A 414 -10.83 -18.37 -3.61
CA HIS A 414 -11.01 -18.50 -5.06
C HIS A 414 -10.38 -19.79 -5.59
N THR A 415 -9.17 -20.15 -5.14
CA THR A 415 -8.51 -21.41 -5.56
C THR A 415 -9.28 -22.62 -5.04
N ASP A 416 -9.79 -22.58 -3.80
CA ASP A 416 -10.59 -23.66 -3.22
C ASP A 416 -11.89 -23.86 -3.99
N LEU A 417 -12.56 -22.77 -4.36
CA LEU A 417 -13.78 -22.84 -5.19
C LEU A 417 -13.47 -23.38 -6.59
N TYR A 418 -12.38 -22.93 -7.21
CA TYR A 418 -11.95 -23.43 -8.51
C TYR A 418 -11.70 -24.94 -8.46
N GLU A 419 -10.92 -25.44 -7.51
CA GLU A 419 -10.63 -26.85 -7.32
C GLU A 419 -11.90 -27.68 -7.05
N LYS A 420 -12.83 -27.11 -6.29
CA LYS A 420 -14.12 -27.75 -6.01
C LYS A 420 -14.97 -27.90 -7.27
N PHE A 421 -15.04 -26.86 -8.10
CA PHE A 421 -15.94 -26.84 -9.25
C PHE A 421 -15.37 -27.52 -10.50
N ILE A 422 -14.06 -27.47 -10.73
CA ILE A 422 -13.44 -28.16 -11.87
C ILE A 422 -13.62 -29.69 -11.80
N LYS A 423 -13.78 -30.26 -10.60
CA LYS A 423 -14.03 -31.68 -10.39
C LYS A 423 -15.47 -32.11 -10.70
N ARG A 424 -16.35 -31.20 -11.09
CA ARG A 424 -17.74 -31.48 -11.45
C ARG A 424 -17.94 -31.81 -12.94
N GLN A 425 -16.87 -31.84 -13.72
CA GLN A 425 -16.89 -32.20 -15.14
C GLN A 425 -16.83 -33.71 -15.35
#